data_9d06c05ae0ad654bcfc4b408ef05e226
#
_entry.id   9d06c05ae0ad654bcfc4b408ef05e226
#
_cell.length_a   1.000
_cell.length_b   1.000
_cell.length_c   1.000
_cell.angle_alpha   90.00
_cell.angle_beta   90.00
_cell.angle_gamma   90.00
#
_symmetry.space_group_name_H-M   'P 1'
#
loop_
_entity.id
_entity.type
_entity.pdbx_description
1 polymer ?
#
loop_
_entity_poly.entity_id
_entity_poly.type
_entity_poly.pdbx_seq_one_letter_code
_entity_poly.pdbx_strand_id
1 'polypeptide(L)'
;MPRERAVRWRLAALMALLFAVSVVGYADRQILALLKPVLDQTLGWRSGDYSAMTTAFQACVAVTLLVAGWFVDKVGVRWGFATGLGGWSAAAMLHAACRSVGQFIVARAALGGFEAIGGPAGIKAVAVLFPPASHGTMMGVLNMAPNIAAMSTPLLASALYPALGWQGTIALIGGSGFLCLALWLALPLRSMHREAARLRPPFDATAPAMLLRDRDAWAVALAKLLSDQGWWFFLFWLPDVFHRRYGLDMRHLGPPIAAIYAMAAAGALLGGLATDRLAGLRPRQGRMRARRTVMGIAALLVLPIVLVPQTASLWLAVGLTGLGLAAHQAFSTNVFAFAADRFAPERVGRAIAFGALCGNLGGTATLWIAGRLVTDAHSFRWMFLGCALGYPLAWIAMQLL
;
A
#
# COMPACT_ATOMS: atom_id res chain seq x y z
N MET A 1 -24.66 29.16 11.64
CA MET A 1 -24.99 28.55 10.34
C MET A 1 -24.00 28.79 9.18
N PRO A 2 -23.63 30.03 8.71
CA PRO A 2 -22.68 30.15 7.59
C PRO A 2 -21.26 29.70 7.94
N ARG A 3 -20.77 29.99 9.16
CA ARG A 3 -19.42 29.56 9.64
C ARG A 3 -19.29 28.05 9.77
N GLU A 4 -20.29 27.34 10.25
CA GLU A 4 -20.25 25.87 10.38
C GLU A 4 -20.25 25.17 9.01
N ARG A 5 -21.02 25.67 8.03
CA ARG A 5 -20.95 25.21 6.65
C ARG A 5 -19.56 25.40 6.06
N ALA A 6 -18.94 26.56 6.25
CA ALA A 6 -17.59 26.86 5.76
C ALA A 6 -16.54 25.92 6.36
N VAL A 7 -16.63 25.59 7.66
CA VAL A 7 -15.72 24.63 8.32
C VAL A 7 -15.92 23.22 7.76
N ARG A 8 -17.17 22.76 7.62
CA ARG A 8 -17.45 21.43 7.04
C ARG A 8 -16.90 21.28 5.62
N TRP A 9 -17.09 22.28 4.76
CA TRP A 9 -16.55 22.27 3.39
C TRP A 9 -15.02 22.25 3.37
N ARG A 10 -14.35 22.99 4.25
CA ARG A 10 -12.90 22.98 4.37
C ARG A 10 -12.37 21.61 4.80
N LEU A 11 -12.98 20.97 5.77
CA LEU A 11 -12.62 19.62 6.22
C LEU A 11 -12.87 18.58 5.12
N ALA A 12 -13.99 18.67 4.39
CA ALA A 12 -14.27 17.79 3.27
C ALA A 12 -13.25 17.96 2.13
N ALA A 13 -12.91 19.20 1.76
CA ALA A 13 -11.90 19.50 0.75
C ALA A 13 -10.51 19.00 1.16
N LEU A 14 -10.13 19.17 2.44
CA LEU A 14 -8.88 18.65 2.99
C LEU A 14 -8.84 17.12 2.92
N MET A 15 -9.94 16.45 3.28
CA MET A 15 -10.03 14.99 3.21
C MET A 15 -9.95 14.49 1.77
N ALA A 16 -10.66 15.13 0.85
CA ALA A 16 -10.59 14.81 -0.57
C ALA A 16 -9.16 14.97 -1.12
N LEU A 17 -8.44 16.02 -0.69
CA LEU A 17 -7.05 16.22 -1.08
C LEU A 17 -6.12 15.16 -0.50
N LEU A 18 -6.23 14.81 0.78
CA LEU A 18 -5.43 13.74 1.41
C LEU A 18 -5.69 12.39 0.73
N PHE A 19 -6.95 12.12 0.38
CA PHE A 19 -7.34 10.93 -0.37
C PHE A 19 -6.73 10.92 -1.78
N ALA A 20 -6.87 12.03 -2.53
CA ALA A 20 -6.30 12.16 -3.87
C ALA A 20 -4.79 11.99 -3.87
N VAL A 21 -4.08 12.61 -2.90
CA VAL A 21 -2.63 12.44 -2.72
C VAL A 21 -2.27 10.99 -2.49
N SER A 22 -3.04 10.27 -1.66
CA SER A 22 -2.80 8.85 -1.41
C SER A 22 -3.03 8.01 -2.68
N VAL A 23 -4.06 8.32 -3.47
CA VAL A 23 -4.32 7.65 -4.76
C VAL A 23 -3.16 7.90 -5.74
N VAL A 24 -2.69 9.15 -5.88
CA VAL A 24 -1.57 9.49 -6.76
C VAL A 24 -0.30 8.75 -6.35
N GLY A 25 0.05 8.73 -5.06
CA GLY A 25 1.24 8.02 -4.58
C GLY A 25 1.19 6.52 -4.92
N TYR A 26 0.05 5.86 -4.75
CA TYR A 26 -0.09 4.45 -5.15
C TYR A 26 -0.10 4.26 -6.67
N ALA A 27 -0.59 5.22 -7.45
CA ALA A 27 -0.47 5.20 -8.91
C ALA A 27 0.99 5.28 -9.36
N ASP A 28 1.80 6.14 -8.72
CA ASP A 28 3.24 6.27 -8.99
C ASP A 28 4.02 4.98 -8.67
N ARG A 29 3.59 4.24 -7.67
CA ARG A 29 4.16 2.89 -7.38
C ARG A 29 3.88 1.92 -8.51
N GLN A 30 2.65 1.89 -9.00
CA GLN A 30 2.16 0.86 -9.90
C GLN A 30 2.52 1.11 -11.36
N ILE A 31 2.67 2.38 -11.78
CA ILE A 31 2.84 2.73 -13.21
C ILE A 31 4.04 2.03 -13.85
N LEU A 32 5.18 1.91 -13.17
CA LEU A 32 6.34 1.23 -13.71
C LEU A 32 6.09 -0.27 -13.90
N ALA A 33 5.31 -0.90 -13.02
CA ALA A 33 4.91 -2.30 -13.14
C ALA A 33 4.05 -2.53 -14.38
N LEU A 34 3.12 -1.63 -14.66
CA LEU A 34 2.25 -1.68 -15.84
C LEU A 34 3.03 -1.48 -17.13
N LEU A 35 3.98 -0.55 -17.13
CA LEU A 35 4.80 -0.23 -18.30
C LEU A 35 5.99 -1.19 -18.49
N LYS A 36 6.25 -2.10 -17.54
CA LYS A 36 7.39 -3.02 -17.61
C LYS A 36 7.49 -3.76 -18.94
N PRO A 37 6.43 -4.38 -19.49
CA PRO A 37 6.53 -5.08 -20.77
C PRO A 37 6.99 -4.17 -21.93
N VAL A 38 6.58 -2.89 -21.91
CA VAL A 38 6.99 -1.89 -22.89
C VAL A 38 8.45 -1.50 -22.70
N LEU A 39 8.87 -1.30 -21.43
CA LEU A 39 10.24 -0.90 -21.08
C LEU A 39 11.24 -2.03 -21.31
N ASP A 40 10.85 -3.30 -21.10
CA ASP A 40 11.65 -4.47 -21.46
C ASP A 40 11.99 -4.46 -22.96
N GLN A 41 11.00 -4.16 -23.82
CA GLN A 41 11.20 -4.09 -25.27
C GLN A 41 11.96 -2.84 -25.70
N THR A 42 11.70 -1.68 -25.09
CA THR A 42 12.25 -0.40 -25.51
C THR A 42 13.65 -0.14 -24.96
N LEU A 43 13.92 -0.56 -23.73
CA LEU A 43 15.18 -0.32 -23.01
C LEU A 43 15.99 -1.59 -22.76
N GLY A 44 15.51 -2.74 -23.21
CA GLY A 44 16.22 -4.03 -23.08
C GLY A 44 16.34 -4.54 -21.66
N TRP A 45 15.36 -4.23 -20.78
CA TRP A 45 15.41 -4.66 -19.37
C TRP A 45 15.29 -6.16 -19.22
N ARG A 46 15.99 -6.68 -18.20
CA ARG A 46 15.85 -8.06 -17.72
C ARG A 46 15.05 -8.06 -16.41
N SER A 47 14.53 -9.22 -16.03
CA SER A 47 13.80 -9.40 -14.77
C SER A 47 14.63 -8.94 -13.55
N GLY A 48 15.95 -9.17 -13.57
CA GLY A 48 16.86 -8.71 -12.52
C GLY A 48 16.96 -7.19 -12.41
N ASP A 49 16.97 -6.47 -13.55
CA ASP A 49 17.01 -5.01 -13.58
C ASP A 49 15.76 -4.41 -12.95
N TYR A 50 14.60 -4.91 -13.36
CA TYR A 50 13.32 -4.50 -12.79
C TYR A 50 13.21 -4.82 -11.28
N SER A 51 13.66 -6.00 -10.89
CA SER A 51 13.73 -6.39 -9.47
C SER A 51 14.62 -5.45 -8.67
N ALA A 52 15.79 -5.07 -9.19
CA ALA A 52 16.70 -4.12 -8.52
C ALA A 52 16.00 -2.77 -8.28
N MET A 53 15.25 -2.26 -9.27
CA MET A 53 14.48 -1.02 -9.15
C MET A 53 13.39 -1.11 -8.08
N THR A 54 12.59 -2.18 -8.09
CA THR A 54 11.49 -2.36 -7.12
C THR A 54 11.99 -2.66 -5.72
N THR A 55 13.10 -3.40 -5.60
CA THR A 55 13.78 -3.67 -4.31
C THR A 55 14.36 -2.38 -3.73
N ALA A 56 15.03 -1.55 -4.56
CA ALA A 56 15.57 -0.26 -4.13
C ALA A 56 14.46 0.66 -3.61
N PHE A 57 13.33 0.75 -4.32
CA PHE A 57 12.16 1.47 -3.87
C PHE A 57 11.69 0.99 -2.49
N GLN A 58 11.43 -0.30 -2.35
CA GLN A 58 10.86 -0.88 -1.14
C GLN A 58 11.82 -0.81 0.05
N ALA A 59 13.12 -1.00 -0.19
CA ALA A 59 14.16 -0.86 0.83
C ALA A 59 14.25 0.59 1.33
N CYS A 60 14.21 1.57 0.41
CA CYS A 60 14.21 2.99 0.79
C CYS A 60 12.94 3.38 1.55
N VAL A 61 11.77 2.83 1.18
CA VAL A 61 10.55 2.99 1.99
C VAL A 61 10.77 2.48 3.41
N ALA A 62 11.27 1.24 3.58
CA ALA A 62 11.48 0.63 4.88
C ALA A 62 12.46 1.44 5.76
N VAL A 63 13.59 1.86 5.19
CA VAL A 63 14.61 2.65 5.91
C VAL A 63 14.06 4.03 6.27
N THR A 64 13.39 4.71 5.35
CA THR A 64 12.86 6.07 5.60
C THR A 64 11.73 6.05 6.62
N LEU A 65 10.90 5.01 6.68
CA LEU A 65 9.85 4.87 7.70
C LEU A 65 10.39 4.95 9.13
N LEU A 66 11.64 4.53 9.38
CA LEU A 66 12.27 4.63 10.71
C LEU A 66 12.42 6.07 11.19
N VAL A 67 12.62 7.01 10.26
CA VAL A 67 12.88 8.42 10.57
C VAL A 67 11.76 9.37 10.13
N ALA A 68 10.84 8.91 9.28
CA ALA A 68 9.77 9.74 8.70
C ALA A 68 8.87 10.38 9.76
N GLY A 69 8.49 9.63 10.78
CA GLY A 69 7.69 10.14 11.90
C GLY A 69 8.40 11.28 12.64
N TRP A 70 9.67 11.06 13.01
CA TRP A 70 10.50 12.10 13.64
C TRP A 70 10.66 13.34 12.76
N PHE A 71 10.91 13.15 11.46
CA PHE A 71 11.03 14.25 10.50
C PHE A 71 9.74 15.10 10.47
N VAL A 72 8.58 14.45 10.32
CA VAL A 72 7.27 15.14 10.31
C VAL A 72 6.98 15.83 11.64
N ASP A 73 7.45 15.26 12.77
CA ASP A 73 7.33 15.88 14.08
C ASP A 73 8.17 17.16 14.19
N LYS A 74 9.38 17.14 13.64
CA LYS A 74 10.32 18.26 13.68
C LYS A 74 9.88 19.43 12.78
N VAL A 75 9.54 19.14 11.50
CA VAL A 75 9.22 20.18 10.51
C VAL A 75 7.74 20.59 10.51
N GLY A 76 6.88 19.82 11.19
CA GLY A 76 5.43 20.01 11.22
C GLY A 76 4.71 19.40 10.00
N VAL A 77 3.38 19.18 10.16
CA VAL A 77 2.55 18.49 9.16
C VAL A 77 2.59 19.17 7.79
N ARG A 78 2.49 20.51 7.77
CA ARG A 78 2.44 21.28 6.51
C ARG A 78 3.66 21.02 5.63
N TRP A 79 4.85 21.21 6.20
CA TRP A 79 6.10 21.10 5.47
C TRP A 79 6.56 19.65 5.31
N GLY A 80 6.30 18.80 6.31
CA GLY A 80 6.56 17.35 6.18
C GLY A 80 5.79 16.74 5.01
N PHE A 81 4.49 17.05 4.91
CA PHE A 81 3.67 16.60 3.81
C PHE A 81 4.09 17.20 2.46
N ALA A 82 4.39 18.52 2.44
CA ALA A 82 4.85 19.19 1.23
C ALA A 82 6.19 18.65 0.72
N THR A 83 7.15 18.37 1.61
CA THR A 83 8.46 17.79 1.26
C THR A 83 8.28 16.36 0.71
N GLY A 84 7.50 15.52 1.38
CA GLY A 84 7.18 14.19 0.89
C GLY A 84 6.56 14.25 -0.50
N LEU A 85 5.44 14.97 -0.64
CA LEU A 85 4.67 15.08 -1.88
C LEU A 85 5.47 15.70 -3.03
N GLY A 86 6.19 16.80 -2.79
CA GLY A 86 7.01 17.44 -3.82
C GLY A 86 8.20 16.58 -4.24
N GLY A 87 8.87 15.95 -3.27
CA GLY A 87 10.01 15.07 -3.54
C GLY A 87 9.61 13.82 -4.31
N TRP A 88 8.51 13.14 -3.93
CA TRP A 88 8.10 11.96 -4.67
C TRP A 88 7.56 12.30 -6.06
N SER A 89 6.82 13.42 -6.24
CA SER A 89 6.33 13.84 -7.55
C SER A 89 7.48 14.18 -8.51
N ALA A 90 8.53 14.84 -8.00
CA ALA A 90 9.75 15.08 -8.74
C ALA A 90 10.44 13.76 -9.14
N ALA A 91 10.57 12.84 -8.19
CA ALA A 91 11.17 11.53 -8.44
C ALA A 91 10.32 10.69 -9.43
N ALA A 92 8.99 10.74 -9.33
CA ALA A 92 8.08 10.08 -10.28
C ALA A 92 8.28 10.62 -11.70
N MET A 93 8.28 11.94 -11.88
CA MET A 93 8.52 12.57 -13.19
C MET A 93 9.93 12.28 -13.73
N LEU A 94 10.94 12.19 -12.87
CA LEU A 94 12.32 11.89 -13.26
C LEU A 94 12.42 10.58 -14.04
N HIS A 95 11.56 9.58 -13.75
CA HIS A 95 11.54 8.32 -14.50
C HIS A 95 11.30 8.53 -16.00
N ALA A 96 10.54 9.55 -16.41
CA ALA A 96 10.30 9.84 -17.83
C ALA A 96 11.58 10.27 -18.57
N ALA A 97 12.57 10.81 -17.84
CA ALA A 97 13.86 11.22 -18.38
C ALA A 97 14.93 10.11 -18.31
N CYS A 98 14.71 9.03 -17.55
CA CYS A 98 15.67 7.94 -17.38
C CYS A 98 15.89 7.16 -18.69
N ARG A 99 17.15 6.76 -18.94
CA ARG A 99 17.58 5.97 -20.11
C ARG A 99 18.39 4.73 -19.72
N SER A 100 18.84 4.61 -18.48
CA SER A 100 19.62 3.48 -18.00
C SER A 100 19.03 2.87 -16.74
N VAL A 101 19.29 1.60 -16.50
CA VAL A 101 18.87 0.86 -15.29
C VAL A 101 19.28 1.59 -14.02
N GLY A 102 20.54 2.10 -13.97
CA GLY A 102 21.05 2.84 -12.81
C GLY A 102 20.25 4.11 -12.52
N GLN A 103 19.84 4.86 -13.56
CA GLN A 103 19.00 6.05 -13.39
C GLN A 103 17.63 5.68 -12.83
N PHE A 104 17.00 4.62 -13.33
CA PHE A 104 15.73 4.11 -12.80
C PHE A 104 15.86 3.64 -11.35
N ILE A 105 16.96 2.97 -10.96
CA ILE A 105 17.21 2.55 -9.57
C ILE A 105 17.28 3.78 -8.65
N VAL A 106 18.01 4.81 -9.04
CA VAL A 106 18.13 6.06 -8.25
C VAL A 106 16.78 6.78 -8.14
N ALA A 107 16.06 6.91 -9.26
CA ALA A 107 14.73 7.53 -9.27
C ALA A 107 13.73 6.74 -8.40
N ARG A 108 13.76 5.40 -8.43
CA ARG A 108 12.95 4.53 -7.58
C ARG A 108 13.32 4.63 -6.11
N ALA A 109 14.60 4.68 -5.77
CA ALA A 109 15.07 4.87 -4.41
C ALA A 109 14.61 6.23 -3.86
N ALA A 110 14.74 7.30 -4.64
CA ALA A 110 14.26 8.63 -4.30
C ALA A 110 12.73 8.65 -4.12
N LEU A 111 11.98 8.04 -5.05
CA LEU A 111 10.53 7.92 -4.95
C LEU A 111 10.12 7.24 -3.64
N GLY A 112 10.71 6.08 -3.32
CA GLY A 112 10.43 5.34 -2.10
C GLY A 112 10.75 6.13 -0.83
N GLY A 113 11.89 6.83 -0.81
CA GLY A 113 12.30 7.65 0.32
C GLY A 113 11.33 8.80 0.60
N PHE A 114 10.96 9.59 -0.40
CA PHE A 114 10.04 10.70 -0.22
C PHE A 114 8.60 10.22 0.05
N GLU A 115 8.16 9.17 -0.59
CA GLU A 115 6.81 8.62 -0.42
C GLU A 115 6.58 8.05 0.98
N ALA A 116 7.62 7.47 1.60
CA ALA A 116 7.57 6.97 2.97
C ALA A 116 7.27 8.07 4.01
N ILE A 117 7.52 9.35 3.69
CA ILE A 117 7.16 10.49 4.54
C ILE A 117 5.65 10.75 4.50
N GLY A 118 5.01 10.49 3.36
CA GLY A 118 3.59 10.77 3.12
C GLY A 118 2.64 10.05 4.09
N GLY A 119 2.91 8.79 4.42
CA GLY A 119 2.09 8.00 5.33
C GLY A 119 2.00 8.62 6.74
N PRO A 120 3.11 8.77 7.47
CA PRO A 120 3.13 9.45 8.77
C PRO A 120 2.59 10.87 8.73
N ALA A 121 2.88 11.63 7.66
CA ALA A 121 2.39 12.99 7.50
C ALA A 121 0.86 13.02 7.31
N GLY A 122 0.29 12.10 6.54
CA GLY A 122 -1.15 11.96 6.34
C GLY A 122 -1.88 11.57 7.63
N ILE A 123 -1.37 10.58 8.37
CA ILE A 123 -1.90 10.18 9.68
C ILE A 123 -1.89 11.36 10.65
N LYS A 124 -0.77 12.09 10.70
CA LYS A 124 -0.65 13.26 11.56
C LYS A 124 -1.54 14.41 11.11
N ALA A 125 -1.75 14.58 9.79
CA ALA A 125 -2.71 15.57 9.27
C ALA A 125 -4.13 15.27 9.74
N VAL A 126 -4.56 14.01 9.73
CA VAL A 126 -5.86 13.60 10.28
C VAL A 126 -5.93 13.89 11.78
N ALA A 127 -4.93 13.47 12.55
CA ALA A 127 -4.92 13.66 14.00
C ALA A 127 -4.93 15.12 14.45
N VAL A 128 -4.34 16.02 13.64
CA VAL A 128 -4.15 17.44 13.97
C VAL A 128 -5.26 18.33 13.41
N LEU A 129 -5.80 17.99 12.23
CA LEU A 129 -6.67 18.87 11.47
C LEU A 129 -8.15 18.48 11.55
N PHE A 130 -8.46 17.27 12.03
CA PHE A 130 -9.83 16.79 12.14
C PHE A 130 -10.27 16.58 13.58
N PRO A 131 -11.58 16.74 13.89
CA PRO A 131 -12.10 16.43 15.22
C PRO A 131 -11.87 14.97 15.61
N PRO A 132 -11.52 14.65 16.89
CA PRO A 132 -11.27 13.28 17.34
C PRO A 132 -12.39 12.28 17.01
N ALA A 133 -13.64 12.70 17.09
CA ALA A 133 -14.80 11.86 16.76
C ALA A 133 -14.83 11.38 15.29
N SER A 134 -14.10 12.05 14.38
CA SER A 134 -14.05 11.69 12.96
C SER A 134 -12.76 10.94 12.55
N HIS A 135 -11.78 10.78 13.44
CA HIS A 135 -10.50 10.17 13.10
C HIS A 135 -10.65 8.77 12.50
N GLY A 136 -11.49 7.91 13.10
CA GLY A 136 -11.72 6.56 12.57
C GLY A 136 -12.26 6.56 11.14
N THR A 137 -13.25 7.40 10.86
CA THR A 137 -13.81 7.55 9.51
C THR A 137 -12.79 8.08 8.52
N MET A 138 -12.02 9.11 8.90
CA MET A 138 -10.98 9.71 8.04
C MET A 138 -9.87 8.70 7.72
N MET A 139 -9.42 7.93 8.71
CA MET A 139 -8.43 6.86 8.50
C MET A 139 -8.99 5.75 7.61
N GLY A 140 -10.27 5.38 7.78
CA GLY A 140 -10.96 4.42 6.91
C GLY A 140 -10.97 4.88 5.44
N VAL A 141 -11.30 6.15 5.20
CA VAL A 141 -11.27 6.74 3.85
C VAL A 141 -9.87 6.70 3.26
N LEU A 142 -8.83 7.08 4.02
CA LEU A 142 -7.43 7.00 3.54
C LEU A 142 -7.02 5.56 3.20
N ASN A 143 -7.45 4.58 3.98
CA ASN A 143 -7.15 3.16 3.73
C ASN A 143 -7.85 2.58 2.49
N MET A 144 -8.84 3.27 1.91
CA MET A 144 -9.43 2.89 0.61
C MET A 144 -8.56 3.32 -0.57
N ALA A 145 -7.74 4.36 -0.42
CA ALA A 145 -6.96 4.96 -1.51
C ALA A 145 -6.05 3.95 -2.25
N PRO A 146 -5.30 3.05 -1.58
CA PRO A 146 -4.52 2.01 -2.25
C PRO A 146 -5.33 1.14 -3.22
N ASN A 147 -6.53 0.72 -2.81
CA ASN A 147 -7.37 -0.14 -3.63
C ASN A 147 -7.95 0.62 -4.83
N ILE A 148 -8.38 1.88 -4.61
CA ILE A 148 -8.87 2.74 -5.69
C ILE A 148 -7.75 3.03 -6.70
N ALA A 149 -6.55 3.34 -6.24
CA ALA A 149 -5.39 3.54 -7.12
C ALA A 149 -5.07 2.27 -7.91
N ALA A 150 -4.96 1.12 -7.23
CA ALA A 150 -4.62 -0.14 -7.85
C ALA A 150 -5.65 -0.60 -8.91
N MET A 151 -6.91 -0.19 -8.75
CA MET A 151 -7.97 -0.43 -9.73
C MET A 151 -7.95 0.59 -10.88
N SER A 152 -7.77 1.89 -10.58
CA SER A 152 -7.86 2.96 -11.58
C SER A 152 -6.60 3.15 -12.42
N THR A 153 -5.41 2.96 -11.83
CA THR A 153 -4.13 3.17 -12.51
C THR A 153 -3.95 2.29 -13.76
N PRO A 154 -4.28 0.99 -13.75
CA PRO A 154 -4.20 0.17 -14.96
C PRO A 154 -5.09 0.69 -16.09
N LEU A 155 -6.31 1.15 -15.76
CA LEU A 155 -7.24 1.71 -16.74
C LEU A 155 -6.71 3.03 -17.31
N LEU A 156 -6.23 3.92 -16.44
CA LEU A 156 -5.63 5.20 -16.85
C LEU A 156 -4.38 4.99 -17.71
N ALA A 157 -3.49 4.10 -17.30
CA ALA A 157 -2.27 3.81 -18.04
C ALA A 157 -2.57 3.21 -19.42
N SER A 158 -3.52 2.29 -19.51
CA SER A 158 -3.96 1.71 -20.80
C SER A 158 -4.59 2.73 -21.74
N ALA A 159 -5.30 3.72 -21.19
CA ALA A 159 -5.92 4.81 -21.96
C ALA A 159 -4.90 5.88 -22.42
N LEU A 160 -3.94 6.21 -21.56
CA LEU A 160 -2.97 7.29 -21.81
C LEU A 160 -1.80 6.84 -22.69
N TYR A 161 -1.34 5.61 -22.52
CA TYR A 161 -0.14 5.10 -23.19
C TYR A 161 -0.20 5.19 -24.72
N PRO A 162 -1.32 4.87 -25.41
CA PRO A 162 -1.38 4.94 -26.89
C PRO A 162 -1.15 6.35 -27.46
N ALA A 163 -1.50 7.39 -26.71
CA ALA A 163 -1.38 8.78 -27.13
C ALA A 163 -0.07 9.44 -26.68
N LEU A 164 0.41 9.10 -25.47
CA LEU A 164 1.51 9.80 -24.81
C LEU A 164 2.83 9.01 -24.77
N GLY A 165 2.79 7.73 -25.13
CA GLY A 165 3.91 6.82 -24.91
C GLY A 165 4.18 6.60 -23.41
N TRP A 166 5.23 5.84 -23.08
CA TRP A 166 5.56 5.54 -21.70
C TRP A 166 6.07 6.77 -20.92
N GLN A 167 6.88 7.64 -21.56
CA GLN A 167 7.40 8.86 -20.94
C GLN A 167 6.28 9.83 -20.57
N GLY A 168 5.38 10.11 -21.51
CA GLY A 168 4.26 11.02 -21.29
C GLY A 168 3.29 10.49 -20.26
N THR A 169 3.04 9.18 -20.23
CA THR A 169 2.18 8.54 -19.24
C THR A 169 2.76 8.67 -17.82
N ILE A 170 4.05 8.39 -17.65
CA ILE A 170 4.75 8.56 -16.35
C ILE A 170 4.75 10.05 -15.95
N ALA A 171 5.09 10.95 -16.88
CA ALA A 171 5.17 12.38 -16.57
C ALA A 171 3.81 12.96 -16.15
N LEU A 172 2.72 12.55 -16.81
CA LEU A 172 1.38 13.02 -16.46
C LEU A 172 0.92 12.51 -15.09
N ILE A 173 1.09 11.19 -14.81
CA ILE A 173 0.68 10.61 -13.54
C ILE A 173 1.54 11.17 -12.40
N GLY A 174 2.87 11.15 -12.51
CA GLY A 174 3.78 11.69 -11.50
C GLY A 174 3.62 13.21 -11.32
N GLY A 175 3.40 13.94 -12.42
CA GLY A 175 3.16 15.39 -12.39
C GLY A 175 1.86 15.79 -11.71
N SER A 176 0.85 14.91 -11.67
CA SER A 176 -0.41 15.17 -10.97
C SER A 176 -0.22 15.43 -9.47
N GLY A 177 0.84 14.88 -8.87
CA GLY A 177 1.21 15.16 -7.49
C GLY A 177 1.59 16.62 -7.24
N PHE A 178 2.17 17.34 -8.22
CA PHE A 178 2.43 18.78 -8.09
C PHE A 178 1.15 19.61 -8.04
N LEU A 179 0.08 19.19 -8.74
CA LEU A 179 -1.23 19.82 -8.59
C LEU A 179 -1.74 19.66 -7.15
N CYS A 180 -1.65 18.44 -6.62
CA CYS A 180 -2.00 18.19 -5.21
C CYS A 180 -1.13 19.00 -4.24
N LEU A 181 0.17 19.17 -4.52
CA LEU A 181 1.07 20.01 -3.74
C LEU A 181 0.66 21.48 -3.76
N ALA A 182 0.34 22.01 -4.94
CA ALA A 182 -0.14 23.39 -5.07
C ALA A 182 -1.43 23.62 -4.26
N LEU A 183 -2.39 22.68 -4.36
CA LEU A 183 -3.62 22.73 -3.57
C LEU A 183 -3.33 22.63 -2.05
N TRP A 184 -2.41 21.76 -1.63
CA TRP A 184 -1.99 21.64 -0.22
C TRP A 184 -1.40 22.93 0.31
N LEU A 185 -0.51 23.56 -0.44
CA LEU A 185 0.14 24.82 -0.04
C LEU A 185 -0.83 26.02 -0.05
N ALA A 186 -1.85 25.99 -0.91
CA ALA A 186 -2.91 27.00 -0.96
C ALA A 186 -3.88 26.93 0.23
N LEU A 187 -3.97 25.78 0.92
CA LEU A 187 -4.85 25.66 2.08
C LEU A 187 -4.37 26.54 3.25
N PRO A 188 -5.28 27.32 3.89
CA PRO A 188 -4.96 28.19 5.01
C PRO A 188 -4.78 27.40 6.32
N LEU A 189 -3.79 26.50 6.38
CA LEU A 189 -3.55 25.60 7.52
C LEU A 189 -2.94 26.30 8.75
N ARG A 190 -2.49 27.56 8.63
CA ARG A 190 -1.78 28.27 9.72
C ARG A 190 -2.62 28.46 10.98
N SER A 191 -3.92 28.66 10.86
CA SER A 191 -4.84 28.79 12.00
C SER A 191 -5.06 27.47 12.73
N MET A 192 -5.05 26.36 12.00
CA MET A 192 -5.28 25.00 12.54
C MET A 192 -4.04 24.47 13.28
N HIS A 193 -2.83 24.89 12.88
CA HIS A 193 -1.57 24.46 13.51
C HIS A 193 -1.38 24.97 14.93
N ARG A 194 -1.88 26.18 15.26
CA ARG A 194 -1.74 26.75 16.60
C ARG A 194 -2.56 25.98 17.65
N GLU A 195 -3.70 25.47 17.26
CA GLU A 195 -4.58 24.67 18.12
C GLU A 195 -4.02 23.26 18.36
N ALA A 196 -3.46 22.67 17.32
CA ALA A 196 -2.84 21.35 17.35
C ALA A 196 -1.52 21.27 18.13
N ALA A 197 -0.75 22.35 18.16
CA ALA A 197 0.49 22.40 18.95
C ALA A 197 0.23 22.29 20.46
N ARG A 198 -0.99 22.63 20.92
CA ARG A 198 -1.43 22.50 22.32
C ARG A 198 -1.83 21.08 22.72
N LEU A 199 -2.05 20.20 21.74
CA LEU A 199 -2.55 18.81 21.95
C LEU A 199 -1.45 17.75 21.81
N ARG A 200 -0.16 18.14 21.79
CA ARG A 200 0.95 17.18 21.66
C ARG A 200 1.12 16.35 22.92
N PRO A 201 0.94 15.02 22.89
CA PRO A 201 1.48 14.17 23.93
C PRO A 201 3.02 14.23 23.89
N PRO A 202 3.71 14.17 25.04
CA PRO A 202 5.17 14.14 25.07
C PRO A 202 5.70 12.93 24.29
N PHE A 203 6.79 13.14 23.55
CA PHE A 203 7.48 12.07 22.85
C PHE A 203 8.11 11.11 23.87
N ASP A 204 7.59 9.88 23.92
CA ASP A 204 8.15 8.82 24.76
C ASP A 204 9.21 8.04 23.98
N ALA A 205 10.48 8.32 24.28
CA ALA A 205 11.64 7.71 23.64
C ALA A 205 11.82 6.21 24.02
N THR A 206 11.19 5.75 25.11
CA THR A 206 11.33 4.36 25.61
C THR A 206 10.38 3.38 24.90
N ALA A 207 9.42 3.89 24.18
CA ALA A 207 8.36 3.14 23.57
C ALA A 207 8.78 2.10 22.49
N PRO A 208 9.82 2.33 21.65
CA PRO A 208 10.26 1.30 20.69
C PRO A 208 10.78 0.04 21.38
N ALA A 209 11.56 0.17 22.46
CA ALA A 209 12.12 -0.96 23.20
C ALA A 209 11.03 -1.82 23.88
N MET A 210 9.93 -1.22 24.30
CA MET A 210 8.80 -1.93 24.88
C MET A 210 8.05 -2.78 23.86
N LEU A 211 7.91 -2.31 22.60
CA LEU A 211 7.26 -3.07 21.54
C LEU A 211 8.04 -4.33 21.16
N LEU A 212 9.37 -4.26 21.17
CA LEU A 212 10.23 -5.43 20.86
C LEU A 212 10.11 -6.55 21.89
N ARG A 213 9.57 -6.27 23.10
CA ARG A 213 9.32 -7.28 24.14
C ARG A 213 7.85 -7.74 24.20
N ASP A 214 6.97 -7.12 23.42
CA ASP A 214 5.54 -7.39 23.45
C ASP A 214 5.17 -8.48 22.43
N ARG A 215 4.59 -9.57 22.89
CA ARG A 215 4.18 -10.72 22.06
C ARG A 215 3.12 -10.32 21.02
N ASP A 216 2.16 -9.50 21.40
CA ASP A 216 1.11 -9.03 20.48
C ASP A 216 1.70 -8.15 19.36
N ALA A 217 2.76 -7.37 19.67
CA ALA A 217 3.46 -6.59 18.65
C ALA A 217 4.18 -7.50 17.63
N TRP A 218 4.82 -8.58 18.10
CA TRP A 218 5.41 -9.58 17.22
C TRP A 218 4.38 -10.38 16.44
N ALA A 219 3.20 -10.65 17.01
CA ALA A 219 2.11 -11.28 16.27
C ALA A 219 1.67 -10.43 15.08
N VAL A 220 1.50 -9.11 15.27
CA VAL A 220 1.20 -8.16 14.19
C VAL A 220 2.37 -8.09 13.18
N ALA A 221 3.62 -8.00 13.66
CA ALA A 221 4.80 -7.88 12.82
C ALA A 221 5.01 -9.10 11.93
N LEU A 222 4.92 -10.31 12.48
CA LEU A 222 5.07 -11.57 11.74
C LEU A 222 3.90 -11.79 10.78
N ALA A 223 2.66 -11.46 11.20
CA ALA A 223 1.51 -11.52 10.32
C ALA A 223 1.71 -10.63 9.08
N LYS A 224 2.19 -9.40 9.27
CA LYS A 224 2.46 -8.47 8.17
C LYS A 224 3.67 -8.90 7.33
N LEU A 225 4.77 -9.35 7.96
CA LEU A 225 5.95 -9.85 7.26
C LEU A 225 5.58 -10.97 6.27
N LEU A 226 4.76 -11.92 6.72
CA LEU A 226 4.41 -13.12 5.96
C LEU A 226 3.25 -12.88 4.97
N SER A 227 2.32 -11.98 5.24
CA SER A 227 1.17 -11.72 4.36
C SER A 227 1.45 -10.64 3.32
N ASP A 228 2.15 -9.55 3.69
CA ASP A 228 2.35 -8.41 2.78
C ASP A 228 3.33 -8.71 1.64
N GLN A 229 4.16 -9.76 1.75
CA GLN A 229 4.98 -10.24 0.66
C GLN A 229 4.15 -10.52 -0.60
N GLY A 230 2.97 -11.14 -0.45
CA GLY A 230 2.04 -11.41 -1.55
C GLY A 230 1.50 -10.11 -2.15
N TRP A 231 1.07 -9.16 -1.31
CA TRP A 231 0.60 -7.85 -1.78
C TRP A 231 1.65 -7.13 -2.64
N TRP A 232 2.89 -7.02 -2.15
CA TRP A 232 3.96 -6.36 -2.87
C TRP A 232 4.36 -7.10 -4.14
N PHE A 233 4.40 -8.44 -4.11
CA PHE A 233 4.64 -9.23 -5.30
C PHE A 233 3.58 -8.95 -6.38
N PHE A 234 2.31 -9.05 -6.06
CA PHE A 234 1.23 -8.81 -7.04
C PHE A 234 1.20 -7.37 -7.51
N LEU A 235 1.43 -6.39 -6.63
CA LEU A 235 1.44 -4.98 -7.04
C LEU A 235 2.50 -4.69 -8.11
N PHE A 236 3.69 -5.29 -7.99
CA PHE A 236 4.81 -5.02 -8.88
C PHE A 236 4.97 -6.02 -10.03
N TRP A 237 4.56 -7.26 -9.87
CA TRP A 237 4.82 -8.30 -10.87
C TRP A 237 3.59 -8.81 -11.61
N LEU A 238 2.38 -8.54 -11.12
CA LEU A 238 1.15 -9.04 -11.75
C LEU A 238 0.99 -8.63 -13.22
N PRO A 239 1.30 -7.37 -13.63
CA PRO A 239 1.27 -7.00 -15.03
C PRO A 239 2.21 -7.84 -15.91
N ASP A 240 3.43 -8.12 -15.42
CA ASP A 240 4.41 -8.93 -16.13
C ASP A 240 3.98 -10.42 -16.23
N VAL A 241 3.37 -10.97 -15.17
CA VAL A 241 2.76 -12.31 -15.17
C VAL A 241 1.71 -12.41 -16.27
N PHE A 242 0.80 -11.45 -16.35
CA PHE A 242 -0.30 -11.45 -17.31
C PHE A 242 0.21 -11.22 -18.74
N HIS A 243 1.20 -10.36 -18.92
CA HIS A 243 1.87 -10.17 -20.21
C HIS A 243 2.52 -11.46 -20.70
N ARG A 244 3.39 -12.07 -19.89
CA ARG A 244 4.16 -13.27 -20.31
C ARG A 244 3.30 -14.52 -20.46
N ARG A 245 2.28 -14.68 -19.63
CA ARG A 245 1.45 -15.89 -19.60
C ARG A 245 0.30 -15.86 -20.60
N TYR A 246 -0.32 -14.67 -20.79
CA TYR A 246 -1.53 -14.52 -21.61
C TYR A 246 -1.33 -13.61 -22.82
N GLY A 247 -0.10 -13.11 -23.06
CA GLY A 247 0.21 -12.27 -24.21
C GLY A 247 -0.46 -10.88 -24.17
N LEU A 248 -0.90 -10.41 -22.99
CA LEU A 248 -1.59 -9.13 -22.86
C LEU A 248 -0.61 -7.97 -23.07
N ASP A 249 -0.92 -7.12 -24.04
CA ASP A 249 -0.22 -5.85 -24.23
C ASP A 249 -0.75 -4.75 -23.29
N MET A 250 -0.11 -3.59 -23.32
CA MET A 250 -0.46 -2.47 -22.44
C MET A 250 -1.93 -2.01 -22.59
N ARG A 251 -2.54 -2.17 -23.78
CA ARG A 251 -3.93 -1.77 -24.02
C ARG A 251 -4.93 -2.70 -23.37
N HIS A 252 -4.59 -3.97 -23.25
CA HIS A 252 -5.47 -5.04 -22.76
C HIS A 252 -5.22 -5.42 -21.30
N LEU A 253 -4.12 -4.93 -20.66
CA LEU A 253 -3.80 -5.19 -19.26
C LEU A 253 -4.76 -4.51 -18.25
N GLY A 254 -5.32 -3.35 -18.63
CA GLY A 254 -6.13 -2.53 -17.73
C GLY A 254 -7.31 -3.26 -17.10
N PRO A 255 -8.28 -3.77 -17.89
CA PRO A 255 -9.50 -4.38 -17.35
C PRO A 255 -9.27 -5.62 -16.45
N PRO A 256 -8.41 -6.61 -16.80
CA PRO A 256 -8.13 -7.74 -15.94
C PRO A 256 -7.54 -7.34 -14.59
N ILE A 257 -6.57 -6.43 -14.58
CA ILE A 257 -5.92 -6.00 -13.35
C ILE A 257 -6.89 -5.16 -12.49
N ALA A 258 -7.68 -4.28 -13.11
CA ALA A 258 -8.70 -3.51 -12.42
C ALA A 258 -9.75 -4.42 -11.75
N ALA A 259 -10.19 -5.48 -12.43
CA ALA A 259 -11.13 -6.46 -11.87
C ALA A 259 -10.54 -7.17 -10.63
N ILE A 260 -9.26 -7.56 -10.67
CA ILE A 260 -8.57 -8.18 -9.54
C ILE A 260 -8.55 -7.24 -8.32
N TYR A 261 -8.19 -5.97 -8.52
CA TYR A 261 -8.13 -5.01 -7.41
C TYR A 261 -9.52 -4.55 -6.93
N ALA A 262 -10.55 -4.58 -7.80
CA ALA A 262 -11.93 -4.39 -7.37
C ALA A 262 -12.38 -5.52 -6.41
N MET A 263 -12.02 -6.78 -6.71
CA MET A 263 -12.26 -7.91 -5.81
C MET A 263 -11.48 -7.75 -4.50
N ALA A 264 -10.24 -7.26 -4.55
CA ALA A 264 -9.45 -6.96 -3.36
C ALA A 264 -10.13 -5.90 -2.47
N ALA A 265 -10.63 -4.83 -3.05
CA ALA A 265 -11.37 -3.79 -2.33
C ALA A 265 -12.64 -4.36 -1.64
N ALA A 266 -13.39 -5.20 -2.36
CA ALA A 266 -14.54 -5.91 -1.77
C ALA A 266 -14.12 -6.81 -0.60
N GLY A 267 -12.97 -7.50 -0.72
CA GLY A 267 -12.41 -8.34 0.34
C GLY A 267 -12.11 -7.60 1.63
N ALA A 268 -11.60 -6.36 1.54
CA ALA A 268 -11.36 -5.51 2.70
C ALA A 268 -12.64 -5.24 3.51
N LEU A 269 -13.74 -4.90 2.82
CA LEU A 269 -15.04 -4.67 3.45
C LEU A 269 -15.65 -5.97 4.01
N LEU A 270 -15.66 -7.03 3.20
CA LEU A 270 -16.26 -8.31 3.58
C LEU A 270 -15.53 -8.95 4.75
N GLY A 271 -14.20 -8.81 4.84
CA GLY A 271 -13.41 -9.32 5.97
C GLY A 271 -13.79 -8.68 7.31
N GLY A 272 -14.01 -7.37 7.33
CA GLY A 272 -14.52 -6.65 8.51
C GLY A 272 -15.94 -7.07 8.88
N LEU A 273 -16.85 -7.02 7.90
CA LEU A 273 -18.26 -7.39 8.09
C LEU A 273 -18.44 -8.85 8.54
N ALA A 274 -17.66 -9.77 7.99
CA ALA A 274 -17.69 -11.17 8.38
C ALA A 274 -17.29 -11.36 9.86
N THR A 275 -16.27 -10.63 10.30
CA THR A 275 -15.85 -10.64 11.72
C THR A 275 -16.92 -10.11 12.63
N ASP A 276 -17.54 -8.97 12.30
CA ASP A 276 -18.60 -8.37 13.12
C ASP A 276 -19.85 -9.25 13.19
N ARG A 277 -20.26 -9.85 12.06
CA ARG A 277 -21.37 -10.80 12.03
C ARG A 277 -21.11 -12.05 12.85
N LEU A 278 -19.91 -12.64 12.70
CA LEU A 278 -19.55 -13.84 13.43
C LEU A 278 -19.45 -13.58 14.95
N ALA A 279 -18.93 -12.42 15.34
CA ALA A 279 -18.90 -11.98 16.73
C ALA A 279 -20.31 -11.78 17.31
N GLY A 280 -21.25 -11.20 16.53
CA GLY A 280 -22.65 -11.04 16.90
C GLY A 280 -23.40 -12.36 17.05
N LEU A 281 -23.15 -13.33 16.15
CA LEU A 281 -23.76 -14.66 16.20
C LEU A 281 -23.24 -15.55 17.35
N ARG A 282 -22.02 -15.28 17.83
CA ARG A 282 -21.35 -16.07 18.89
C ARG A 282 -20.80 -15.19 20.01
N PRO A 283 -21.62 -14.44 20.75
CA PRO A 283 -21.16 -13.48 21.76
C PRO A 283 -20.26 -14.10 22.83
N ARG A 284 -20.53 -15.37 23.22
CA ARG A 284 -19.74 -16.11 24.23
C ARG A 284 -18.31 -16.43 23.77
N GLN A 285 -18.03 -16.46 22.46
CA GLN A 285 -16.70 -16.77 21.93
C GLN A 285 -15.80 -15.53 21.79
N GLY A 286 -16.38 -14.35 21.88
CA GLY A 286 -15.67 -13.09 21.81
C GLY A 286 -15.21 -12.69 20.40
N ARG A 287 -15.01 -11.39 20.21
CA ARG A 287 -14.58 -10.78 18.92
C ARG A 287 -13.22 -11.33 18.45
N MET A 288 -12.32 -11.64 19.37
CA MET A 288 -10.99 -12.15 19.03
C MET A 288 -11.05 -13.53 18.35
N ARG A 289 -11.92 -14.45 18.81
CA ARG A 289 -12.10 -15.73 18.11
C ARG A 289 -12.71 -15.55 16.72
N ALA A 290 -13.68 -14.64 16.59
CA ALA A 290 -14.26 -14.31 15.28
C ALA A 290 -13.18 -13.84 14.30
N ARG A 291 -12.27 -12.93 14.74
CA ARG A 291 -11.13 -12.48 13.90
C ARG A 291 -10.23 -13.64 13.48
N ARG A 292 -9.80 -14.45 14.45
CA ARG A 292 -8.93 -15.60 14.17
C ARG A 292 -9.57 -16.57 13.18
N THR A 293 -10.88 -16.80 13.30
CA THR A 293 -11.64 -17.65 12.35
C THR A 293 -11.67 -17.03 10.96
N VAL A 294 -12.02 -15.75 10.83
CA VAL A 294 -12.06 -15.06 9.52
C VAL A 294 -10.67 -15.03 8.88
N MET A 295 -9.63 -14.76 9.65
CA MET A 295 -8.24 -14.80 9.17
C MET A 295 -7.82 -16.21 8.71
N GLY A 296 -8.22 -17.26 9.42
CA GLY A 296 -7.99 -18.66 9.01
C GLY A 296 -8.69 -19.00 7.70
N ILE A 297 -9.96 -18.60 7.54
CA ILE A 297 -10.70 -18.76 6.29
C ILE A 297 -10.01 -17.98 5.15
N ALA A 298 -9.63 -16.74 5.40
CA ALA A 298 -8.90 -15.94 4.41
C ALA A 298 -7.56 -16.59 4.02
N ALA A 299 -6.80 -17.12 4.98
CA ALA A 299 -5.56 -17.84 4.71
C ALA A 299 -5.76 -19.05 3.78
N LEU A 300 -6.87 -19.79 3.95
CA LEU A 300 -7.22 -20.91 3.06
C LEU A 300 -7.69 -20.43 1.67
N LEU A 301 -8.45 -19.32 1.62
CA LEU A 301 -8.95 -18.76 0.35
C LEU A 301 -7.83 -18.14 -0.53
N VAL A 302 -6.65 -17.88 0.04
CA VAL A 302 -5.48 -17.47 -0.77
C VAL A 302 -4.87 -18.66 -1.50
N LEU A 303 -4.92 -19.88 -0.96
CA LEU A 303 -4.20 -21.04 -1.51
C LEU A 303 -4.46 -21.32 -2.99
N PRO A 304 -5.68 -21.14 -3.55
CA PRO A 304 -5.94 -21.39 -4.97
C PRO A 304 -5.09 -20.56 -5.95
N ILE A 305 -4.43 -19.49 -5.50
CA ILE A 305 -3.55 -18.70 -6.39
C ILE A 305 -2.41 -19.53 -6.99
N VAL A 306 -2.02 -20.64 -6.38
CA VAL A 306 -0.98 -21.54 -6.91
C VAL A 306 -1.34 -22.14 -8.26
N LEU A 307 -2.62 -22.13 -8.62
CA LEU A 307 -3.13 -22.64 -9.90
C LEU A 307 -3.00 -21.59 -11.03
N VAL A 308 -2.82 -20.31 -10.71
CA VAL A 308 -2.78 -19.21 -11.69
C VAL A 308 -1.71 -19.44 -12.76
N PRO A 309 -0.44 -19.78 -12.44
CA PRO A 309 0.58 -20.01 -13.46
C PRO A 309 0.31 -21.23 -14.36
N GLN A 310 -0.61 -22.10 -13.95
CA GLN A 310 -0.93 -23.34 -14.67
C GLN A 310 -2.18 -23.22 -15.53
N THR A 311 -3.08 -22.26 -15.23
CA THR A 311 -4.32 -22.11 -16.00
C THR A 311 -4.08 -21.44 -17.36
N ALA A 312 -4.77 -21.93 -18.39
CA ALA A 312 -4.77 -21.33 -19.72
C ALA A 312 -5.82 -20.20 -19.84
N SER A 313 -6.85 -20.21 -19.02
CA SER A 313 -7.93 -19.22 -19.07
C SER A 313 -7.55 -17.93 -18.36
N LEU A 314 -7.51 -16.82 -19.10
CA LEU A 314 -7.29 -15.49 -18.57
C LEU A 314 -8.28 -15.15 -17.43
N TRP A 315 -9.57 -15.33 -17.67
CA TRP A 315 -10.59 -14.94 -16.69
C TRP A 315 -10.63 -15.84 -15.46
N LEU A 316 -10.23 -17.12 -15.60
CA LEU A 316 -10.03 -17.99 -14.45
C LEU A 316 -8.83 -17.49 -13.61
N ALA A 317 -7.74 -17.09 -14.27
CA ALA A 317 -6.59 -16.48 -13.57
C ALA A 317 -6.97 -15.17 -12.87
N VAL A 318 -7.77 -14.32 -13.51
CA VAL A 318 -8.33 -13.09 -12.90
C VAL A 318 -9.16 -13.44 -11.66
N GLY A 319 -10.05 -14.41 -11.76
CA GLY A 319 -10.89 -14.86 -10.65
C GLY A 319 -10.08 -15.42 -9.47
N LEU A 320 -9.12 -16.32 -9.75
CA LEU A 320 -8.24 -16.91 -8.73
C LEU A 320 -7.34 -15.86 -8.04
N THR A 321 -6.72 -14.98 -8.83
CA THR A 321 -5.88 -13.91 -8.30
C THR A 321 -6.73 -12.89 -7.52
N GLY A 322 -7.88 -12.52 -8.04
CA GLY A 322 -8.83 -11.62 -7.39
C GLY A 322 -9.34 -12.18 -6.07
N LEU A 323 -9.69 -13.48 -6.01
CA LEU A 323 -10.05 -14.18 -4.78
C LEU A 323 -8.90 -14.14 -3.76
N GLY A 324 -7.67 -14.44 -4.21
CA GLY A 324 -6.48 -14.41 -3.36
C GLY A 324 -6.21 -13.01 -2.79
N LEU A 325 -6.33 -11.95 -3.60
CA LEU A 325 -6.15 -10.58 -3.14
C LEU A 325 -7.31 -10.09 -2.26
N ALA A 326 -8.54 -10.52 -2.53
CA ALA A 326 -9.69 -10.26 -1.66
C ALA A 326 -9.47 -10.89 -0.28
N ALA A 327 -9.00 -12.14 -0.26
CA ALA A 327 -8.66 -12.84 0.98
C ALA A 327 -7.47 -12.17 1.69
N HIS A 328 -6.42 -11.72 0.97
CA HIS A 328 -5.35 -10.90 1.54
C HIS A 328 -5.90 -9.66 2.25
N GLN A 329 -6.76 -8.91 1.59
CA GLN A 329 -7.31 -7.67 2.16
C GLN A 329 -8.20 -7.96 3.39
N ALA A 330 -8.99 -9.05 3.36
CA ALA A 330 -9.75 -9.49 4.52
C ALA A 330 -8.83 -9.88 5.69
N PHE A 331 -7.72 -10.57 5.41
CA PHE A 331 -6.70 -10.91 6.40
C PHE A 331 -6.04 -9.66 6.98
N SER A 332 -5.52 -8.78 6.12
CA SER A 332 -4.81 -7.55 6.51
C SER A 332 -5.69 -6.60 7.35
N THR A 333 -6.96 -6.41 6.96
CA THR A 333 -7.94 -5.62 7.74
C THR A 333 -8.09 -6.17 9.15
N ASN A 334 -8.12 -7.50 9.30
CA ASN A 334 -8.23 -8.12 10.61
C ASN A 334 -6.93 -8.07 11.43
N VAL A 335 -5.75 -8.03 10.81
CA VAL A 335 -4.47 -7.76 11.51
C VAL A 335 -4.47 -6.36 12.12
N PHE A 336 -4.88 -5.33 11.36
CA PHE A 336 -4.98 -3.96 11.88
C PHE A 336 -6.01 -3.84 13.00
N ALA A 337 -7.15 -4.50 12.84
CA ALA A 337 -8.19 -4.50 13.84
C ALA A 337 -7.79 -5.33 15.10
N PHE A 338 -6.98 -6.38 14.96
CA PHE A 338 -6.35 -7.09 16.07
C PHE A 338 -5.47 -6.14 16.88
N ALA A 339 -4.61 -5.36 16.21
CA ALA A 339 -3.79 -4.37 16.90
C ALA A 339 -4.64 -3.32 17.64
N ALA A 340 -5.74 -2.86 17.04
CA ALA A 340 -6.66 -1.92 17.69
C ALA A 340 -7.38 -2.50 18.93
N ASP A 341 -7.64 -3.80 18.95
CA ASP A 341 -8.29 -4.46 20.08
C ASP A 341 -7.31 -4.84 21.23
N ARG A 342 -6.01 -4.99 20.92
CA ARG A 342 -4.99 -5.47 21.88
C ARG A 342 -4.18 -4.37 22.52
N PHE A 343 -3.96 -3.28 21.81
CA PHE A 343 -3.12 -2.18 22.30
C PHE A 343 -3.96 -1.02 22.81
N ALA A 344 -3.47 -0.35 23.85
CA ALA A 344 -4.03 0.93 24.30
C ALA A 344 -3.94 1.97 23.15
N PRO A 345 -4.87 2.94 23.07
CA PRO A 345 -4.96 3.92 21.98
C PRO A 345 -3.62 4.62 21.65
N GLU A 346 -2.79 4.88 22.68
CA GLU A 346 -1.50 5.55 22.55
C GLU A 346 -0.43 4.65 21.89
N ARG A 347 -0.61 3.33 21.92
CA ARG A 347 0.32 2.30 21.41
C ARG A 347 -0.10 1.68 20.08
N VAL A 348 -1.38 1.74 19.71
CA VAL A 348 -1.93 1.14 18.47
C VAL A 348 -1.14 1.59 17.25
N GLY A 349 -0.93 2.90 17.10
CA GLY A 349 -0.21 3.47 15.95
C GLY A 349 1.22 2.94 15.82
N ARG A 350 1.90 2.73 16.95
CA ARG A 350 3.28 2.20 16.97
C ARG A 350 3.33 0.71 16.63
N ALA A 351 2.38 -0.08 17.14
CA ALA A 351 2.27 -1.50 16.80
C ALA A 351 1.98 -1.69 15.30
N ILE A 352 1.08 -0.88 14.73
CA ILE A 352 0.78 -0.88 13.30
C ILE A 352 2.01 -0.45 12.49
N ALA A 353 2.75 0.57 12.93
CA ALA A 353 3.96 1.04 12.25
C ALA A 353 5.07 -0.03 12.27
N PHE A 354 5.24 -0.74 13.39
CA PHE A 354 6.17 -1.86 13.49
C PHE A 354 5.77 -3.02 12.55
N GLY A 355 4.48 -3.36 12.51
CA GLY A 355 3.95 -4.32 11.54
C GLY A 355 4.19 -3.89 10.09
N ALA A 356 3.92 -2.62 9.76
CA ALA A 356 4.15 -2.08 8.42
C ALA A 356 5.63 -2.12 8.02
N LEU A 357 6.56 -1.82 8.94
CA LEU A 357 7.99 -1.96 8.71
C LEU A 357 8.35 -3.41 8.36
N CYS A 358 7.89 -4.38 9.14
CA CYS A 358 8.12 -5.80 8.89
C CYS A 358 7.49 -6.26 7.57
N GLY A 359 6.28 -5.79 7.24
CA GLY A 359 5.63 -6.07 5.96
C GLY A 359 6.41 -5.51 4.76
N ASN A 360 6.99 -4.31 4.88
CA ASN A 360 7.85 -3.73 3.86
C ASN A 360 9.18 -4.51 3.72
N LEU A 361 9.75 -5.01 4.81
CA LEU A 361 10.95 -5.86 4.76
C LEU A 361 10.65 -7.19 4.07
N GLY A 362 9.51 -7.83 4.37
CA GLY A 362 9.05 -9.03 3.67
C GLY A 362 8.86 -8.78 2.18
N GLY A 363 8.22 -7.65 1.82
CA GLY A 363 8.08 -7.21 0.43
C GLY A 363 9.43 -7.00 -0.26
N THR A 364 10.38 -6.32 0.38
CA THR A 364 11.73 -6.11 -0.15
C THR A 364 12.42 -7.44 -0.48
N ALA A 365 12.40 -8.39 0.47
CA ALA A 365 12.98 -9.71 0.27
C ALA A 365 12.30 -10.45 -0.90
N THR A 366 10.97 -10.41 -0.97
CA THR A 366 10.19 -11.07 -2.03
C THR A 366 10.48 -10.50 -3.41
N LEU A 367 10.57 -9.17 -3.54
CA LEU A 367 10.90 -8.51 -4.81
C LEU A 367 12.33 -8.87 -5.27
N TRP A 368 13.28 -8.94 -4.34
CA TRP A 368 14.64 -9.36 -4.64
C TRP A 368 14.72 -10.84 -5.07
N ILE A 369 13.98 -11.73 -4.40
CA ILE A 369 13.88 -13.14 -4.75
C ILE A 369 13.23 -13.30 -6.13
N ALA A 370 12.16 -12.54 -6.41
CA ALA A 370 11.46 -12.58 -7.70
C ALA A 370 12.42 -12.28 -8.86
N GLY A 371 13.30 -11.29 -8.73
CA GLY A 371 14.26 -10.96 -9.78
C GLY A 371 15.29 -12.06 -10.09
N ARG A 372 15.53 -12.96 -9.14
CA ARG A 372 16.44 -14.09 -9.30
C ARG A 372 15.74 -15.36 -9.80
N LEU A 373 14.51 -15.57 -9.36
CA LEU A 373 13.73 -16.77 -9.70
C LEU A 373 12.97 -16.62 -11.02
N VAL A 374 12.53 -15.40 -11.39
CA VAL A 374 11.70 -15.18 -12.56
C VAL A 374 12.58 -15.01 -13.79
N THR A 375 12.88 -16.12 -14.45
CA THR A 375 13.58 -16.17 -15.74
C THR A 375 12.63 -16.28 -16.91
N ASP A 376 11.51 -17.01 -16.73
CA ASP A 376 10.49 -17.29 -17.74
C ASP A 376 9.07 -17.31 -17.13
N ALA A 377 8.05 -17.58 -17.94
CA ALA A 377 6.66 -17.66 -17.50
C ALA A 377 6.39 -18.81 -16.51
N HIS A 378 7.16 -19.89 -16.55
CA HIS A 378 6.98 -21.05 -15.66
C HIS A 378 7.58 -20.81 -14.28
N SER A 379 8.58 -19.94 -14.18
CA SER A 379 9.27 -19.62 -12.93
C SER A 379 8.36 -18.94 -11.91
N PHE A 380 7.31 -18.25 -12.36
CA PHE A 380 6.34 -17.60 -11.48
C PHE A 380 5.67 -18.58 -10.49
N ARG A 381 5.59 -19.87 -10.80
CA ARG A 381 4.96 -20.89 -9.91
C ARG A 381 5.52 -20.85 -8.49
N TRP A 382 6.84 -20.65 -8.35
CA TRP A 382 7.50 -20.61 -7.05
C TRP A 382 7.13 -19.36 -6.25
N MET A 383 6.97 -18.22 -6.94
CA MET A 383 6.52 -16.99 -6.31
C MET A 383 5.07 -17.09 -5.83
N PHE A 384 4.18 -17.65 -6.66
CA PHE A 384 2.78 -17.89 -6.28
C PHE A 384 2.66 -18.88 -5.11
N LEU A 385 3.49 -19.93 -5.08
CA LEU A 385 3.56 -20.88 -3.96
C LEU A 385 4.01 -20.19 -2.68
N GLY A 386 5.10 -19.42 -2.73
CA GLY A 386 5.60 -18.66 -1.57
C GLY A 386 4.56 -17.67 -1.03
N CYS A 387 3.90 -16.92 -1.92
CA CYS A 387 2.80 -16.02 -1.54
C CYS A 387 1.64 -16.78 -0.91
N ALA A 388 1.23 -17.91 -1.46
CA ALA A 388 0.12 -18.70 -0.93
C ALA A 388 0.41 -19.24 0.47
N LEU A 389 1.60 -19.80 0.69
CA LEU A 389 1.99 -20.40 1.98
C LEU A 389 2.23 -19.35 3.07
N GLY A 390 2.54 -18.11 2.71
CA GLY A 390 2.74 -17.03 3.67
C GLY A 390 1.54 -16.80 4.60
N TYR A 391 0.31 -16.97 4.11
CA TYR A 391 -0.91 -16.69 4.89
C TYR A 391 -1.22 -17.74 5.95
N PRO A 392 -1.20 -19.06 5.67
CA PRO A 392 -1.32 -20.08 6.70
C PRO A 392 -0.23 -19.93 7.77
N LEU A 393 1.02 -19.66 7.37
CA LEU A 393 2.12 -19.43 8.30
C LEU A 393 1.89 -18.19 9.16
N ALA A 394 1.42 -17.09 8.57
CA ALA A 394 1.04 -15.88 9.30
C ALA A 394 -0.07 -16.14 10.31
N TRP A 395 -1.10 -16.89 9.90
CA TRP A 395 -2.22 -17.25 10.77
C TRP A 395 -1.75 -18.14 11.93
N ILE A 396 -0.92 -19.15 11.67
CA ILE A 396 -0.34 -20.03 12.71
C ILE A 396 0.51 -19.19 13.68
N ALA A 397 1.39 -18.32 13.20
CA ALA A 397 2.21 -17.46 14.04
C ALA A 397 1.36 -16.61 15.01
N MET A 398 0.22 -16.07 14.54
CA MET A 398 -0.73 -15.33 15.38
C MET A 398 -1.51 -16.21 16.40
N GLN A 399 -1.51 -17.54 16.24
CA GLN A 399 -2.11 -18.43 17.24
C GLN A 399 -1.11 -18.80 18.35
N LEU A 400 0.18 -18.85 18.01
CA LEU A 400 1.25 -19.26 18.93
C LEU A 400 1.75 -18.12 19.83
N LEU A 401 1.60 -16.86 19.37
CA LEU A 401 1.95 -15.64 20.11
C LEU A 401 0.76 -15.07 20.85
#